data_ac1cb0c6c51fc1a421ec96230cbaa939
#
_entry.id   ac1cb0c6c51fc1a421ec96230cbaa939
#
_cell.length_a   1.000
_cell.length_b   1.000
_cell.length_c   1.000
_cell.angle_alpha   90.00
_cell.angle_beta   90.00
_cell.angle_gamma   90.00
#
_symmetry.space_group_name_H-M   'P 1'
#
loop_
_entity.id
_entity.type
_entity.pdbx_description
1 polymer ?
#
loop_
_entity_poly.entity_id
_entity_poly.type
_entity_poly.pdbx_seq_one_letter_code
_entity_poly.pdbx_strand_id
1 'polypeptide(L)'
;VLTELLTEGDCTIWRRENPFCDGGCDPGFTCDLAGECVPYPTNQAVGTVVVQGLQRPVSMDPVEPGATYFDTSLPNPPWTPGTVATLESGGGAHAPFLLHGVAPVEMAIEDSGWKLVPGESLQVSWVPASEGARTEVELGLRIDQHGLTPSTLRCVFADTGSGTVPASVLDALIDVGLTGYPNGLLTRQSIDSTDLSGGGCVELRLQSSKLADVEIEGYTPCRRDEDCPDGQECNEALERCE
;
A
#
# COMPACT_ATOMS: atom_id res chain seq x y z
N VAL A 1 14.59 1.45 1.28
CA VAL A 1 14.22 1.04 2.64
C VAL A 1 13.12 1.94 3.14
N LEU A 2 12.19 1.42 3.95
CA LEU A 2 11.15 2.21 4.61
C LEU A 2 11.57 2.45 6.06
N THR A 3 11.53 3.71 6.47
CA THR A 3 11.76 4.13 7.86
C THR A 3 10.49 4.72 8.44
N GLU A 4 10.22 4.41 9.69
CA GLU A 4 9.10 4.98 10.44
C GLU A 4 9.46 6.40 10.88
N LEU A 5 8.59 7.37 10.56
CA LEU A 5 8.75 8.75 11.00
C LEU A 5 7.93 9.06 12.26
N LEU A 6 6.70 8.59 12.31
CA LEU A 6 5.77 8.83 13.41
C LEU A 6 4.73 7.72 13.45
N THR A 7 4.40 7.26 14.66
CA THR A 7 3.25 6.38 14.91
C THR A 7 2.39 6.98 16.01
N GLU A 8 1.08 7.09 15.76
CA GLU A 8 0.08 7.48 16.75
C GLU A 8 -1.24 6.76 16.48
N GLY A 9 -1.77 6.10 17.51
CA GLY A 9 -2.96 5.26 17.38
C GLY A 9 -2.76 4.13 16.38
N ASP A 10 -3.68 4.03 15.43
CA ASP A 10 -3.66 3.02 14.37
C ASP A 10 -2.88 3.48 13.12
N CYS A 11 -2.21 4.63 13.18
CA CYS A 11 -1.61 5.31 12.04
C CYS A 11 -0.09 5.43 12.13
N THR A 12 0.60 5.17 11.03
CA THR A 12 2.07 5.30 10.91
C THR A 12 2.42 6.01 9.62
N ILE A 13 3.35 6.96 9.71
CA ILE A 13 3.99 7.58 8.54
C ILE A 13 5.27 6.84 8.26
N TRP A 14 5.38 6.38 7.03
CA TRP A 14 6.58 5.74 6.49
C TRP A 14 7.23 6.64 5.46
N ARG A 15 8.56 6.72 5.51
CA ARG A 15 9.38 7.39 4.49
C ARG A 15 10.25 6.36 3.79
N ARG A 16 10.29 6.45 2.45
CA ARG A 16 11.25 5.69 1.67
C ARG A 16 12.57 6.44 1.63
N GLU A 17 13.59 5.81 2.12
CA GLU A 17 14.97 6.31 2.01
C GLU A 17 15.71 5.54 0.94
N ASN A 18 16.49 6.27 0.13
CA ASN A 18 17.41 5.69 -0.84
C ASN A 18 18.81 5.79 -0.24
N PRO A 19 19.34 4.71 0.36
CA PRO A 19 20.69 4.73 0.94
C PRO A 19 21.72 5.06 -0.12
N PHE A 20 22.77 5.79 0.27
CA PHE A 20 23.86 6.17 -0.58
C PHE A 20 25.19 5.73 0.05
N CYS A 21 26.00 5.02 -0.71
CA CYS A 21 27.36 4.64 -0.32
C CYS A 21 28.37 5.51 -1.03
N ASP A 22 29.30 6.08 -0.29
CA ASP A 22 30.42 6.85 -0.85
C ASP A 22 31.25 5.99 -1.81
N GLY A 23 31.41 6.48 -3.05
CA GLY A 23 32.11 5.74 -4.10
C GLY A 23 31.22 4.78 -4.89
N GLY A 24 29.94 4.60 -4.49
CA GLY A 24 29.02 3.65 -5.11
C GLY A 24 29.33 2.19 -4.75
N CYS A 25 28.45 1.29 -5.19
CA CYS A 25 28.65 -0.16 -5.00
C CYS A 25 29.00 -0.84 -6.32
N ASP A 26 29.75 -1.94 -6.25
CA ASP A 26 30.05 -2.79 -7.40
C ASP A 26 28.77 -3.37 -8.02
N PRO A 27 28.77 -3.74 -9.31
CA PRO A 27 27.65 -4.40 -9.95
C PRO A 27 27.18 -5.64 -9.18
N GLY A 28 25.87 -5.72 -8.90
CA GLY A 28 25.28 -6.80 -8.11
C GLY A 28 25.12 -6.48 -6.63
N PHE A 29 25.52 -5.28 -6.20
CA PHE A 29 25.36 -4.80 -4.83
C PHE A 29 24.53 -3.52 -4.79
N THR A 30 23.89 -3.27 -3.65
CA THR A 30 23.16 -2.04 -3.33
C THR A 30 23.62 -1.51 -1.98
N CYS A 31 23.42 -0.22 -1.75
CA CYS A 31 23.73 0.39 -0.48
C CYS A 31 22.60 0.11 0.54
N ASP A 32 22.95 -0.25 1.76
CA ASP A 32 22.03 -0.34 2.89
C ASP A 32 21.99 0.97 3.70
N LEU A 33 21.12 1.03 4.74
CA LEU A 33 20.99 2.23 5.59
C LEU A 33 22.25 2.51 6.46
N ALA A 34 23.12 1.53 6.65
CA ALA A 34 24.37 1.73 7.37
C ALA A 34 25.48 2.31 6.45
N GLY A 35 25.19 2.47 5.14
CA GLY A 35 26.17 2.92 4.15
C GLY A 35 27.10 1.81 3.67
N GLU A 36 26.70 0.55 3.85
CA GLU A 36 27.46 -0.62 3.43
C GLU A 36 26.89 -1.22 2.15
N CYS A 37 27.78 -1.70 1.26
CA CYS A 37 27.37 -2.40 0.05
C CYS A 37 26.99 -3.84 0.37
N VAL A 38 25.72 -4.17 0.18
CA VAL A 38 25.17 -5.51 0.37
C VAL A 38 24.72 -6.10 -0.97
N PRO A 39 24.80 -7.42 -1.19
CA PRO A 39 24.38 -8.01 -2.46
C PRO A 39 22.87 -7.79 -2.68
N TYR A 40 22.45 -7.62 -3.93
CA TYR A 40 21.03 -7.62 -4.27
C TYR A 40 20.40 -8.94 -3.80
N PRO A 41 19.17 -8.87 -3.23
CA PRO A 41 18.43 -10.09 -2.93
C PRO A 41 18.18 -10.87 -4.22
N THR A 42 18.38 -12.17 -4.17
CA THR A 42 18.06 -13.06 -5.29
C THR A 42 16.59 -13.49 -5.22
N ASN A 43 15.89 -13.40 -6.35
CA ASN A 43 14.56 -13.93 -6.45
C ASN A 43 14.61 -15.47 -6.35
N GLN A 44 13.65 -16.04 -5.65
CA GLN A 44 13.60 -17.48 -5.39
C GLN A 44 12.22 -18.03 -5.76
N ALA A 45 12.22 -19.12 -6.52
CA ALA A 45 10.99 -19.81 -6.86
C ALA A 45 10.55 -20.75 -5.73
N VAL A 46 9.24 -20.78 -5.48
CA VAL A 46 8.60 -21.69 -4.51
C VAL A 46 7.86 -22.86 -5.17
N GLY A 47 8.27 -23.22 -6.40
CA GLY A 47 7.59 -24.24 -7.22
C GLY A 47 6.28 -23.72 -7.78
N THR A 48 5.39 -24.63 -8.19
CA THR A 48 4.06 -24.26 -8.65
C THR A 48 3.23 -23.74 -7.47
N VAL A 49 2.55 -22.61 -7.69
CA VAL A 49 1.61 -22.02 -6.73
C VAL A 49 0.19 -22.25 -7.21
N VAL A 50 -0.66 -22.84 -6.36
CA VAL A 50 -2.06 -23.11 -6.65
C VAL A 50 -2.95 -22.26 -5.74
N VAL A 51 -3.91 -21.54 -6.32
CA VAL A 51 -4.92 -20.77 -5.57
C VAL A 51 -6.29 -21.37 -5.86
N GLN A 52 -7.00 -21.76 -4.80
CA GLN A 52 -8.37 -22.28 -4.87
C GLN A 52 -9.33 -21.35 -4.12
N GLY A 53 -10.65 -21.58 -4.28
CA GLY A 53 -11.68 -20.71 -3.66
C GLY A 53 -11.95 -19.42 -4.43
N LEU A 54 -11.32 -19.24 -5.58
CA LEU A 54 -11.63 -18.22 -6.55
C LEU A 54 -12.76 -18.69 -7.49
N GLN A 55 -13.27 -17.81 -8.36
CA GLN A 55 -14.28 -18.19 -9.38
C GLN A 55 -13.81 -19.34 -10.29
N ARG A 56 -12.52 -19.49 -10.45
CA ARG A 56 -11.86 -20.69 -10.97
C ARG A 56 -10.53 -20.93 -10.24
N PRO A 57 -10.08 -22.17 -10.12
CA PRO A 57 -8.74 -22.44 -9.61
C PRO A 57 -7.67 -21.82 -10.52
N VAL A 58 -6.59 -21.35 -9.92
CA VAL A 58 -5.43 -20.79 -10.62
C VAL A 58 -4.21 -21.62 -10.27
N SER A 59 -3.42 -21.97 -11.27
CA SER A 59 -2.12 -22.64 -11.09
C SER A 59 -1.08 -21.84 -11.84
N MET A 60 -0.03 -21.44 -11.16
CA MET A 60 1.00 -20.56 -11.67
C MET A 60 2.37 -21.19 -11.45
N ASP A 61 3.16 -21.23 -12.51
CA ASP A 61 4.57 -21.54 -12.43
C ASP A 61 5.40 -20.25 -12.37
N PRO A 62 6.60 -20.27 -11.77
CA PRO A 62 7.44 -19.10 -11.71
C PRO A 62 7.88 -18.64 -13.11
N VAL A 63 7.79 -17.34 -13.36
CA VAL A 63 8.26 -16.72 -14.60
C VAL A 63 9.68 -16.18 -14.38
N GLU A 64 10.61 -16.71 -15.13
CA GLU A 64 12.02 -16.29 -15.08
C GLU A 64 12.25 -14.95 -15.85
N PRO A 65 13.26 -14.12 -15.47
CA PRO A 65 14.25 -14.37 -14.41
C PRO A 65 13.81 -13.91 -13.01
N GLY A 66 12.62 -13.36 -12.87
CA GLY A 66 12.15 -12.73 -11.63
C GLY A 66 11.52 -13.69 -10.63
N ALA A 67 11.33 -14.97 -10.97
CA ALA A 67 10.55 -15.94 -10.19
C ALA A 67 9.19 -15.38 -9.74
N THR A 68 8.55 -14.62 -10.62
CA THR A 68 7.25 -13.97 -10.37
C THR A 68 6.10 -14.88 -10.75
N TYR A 69 4.97 -14.73 -10.05
CA TYR A 69 3.74 -15.48 -10.28
C TYR A 69 2.60 -14.49 -10.58
N PHE A 70 1.85 -14.72 -11.63
CA PHE A 70 0.70 -13.88 -11.96
C PHE A 70 -0.33 -14.62 -12.82
N ASP A 71 -1.59 -14.26 -12.66
CA ASP A 71 -2.70 -14.62 -13.55
C ASP A 71 -3.54 -13.36 -13.79
N THR A 72 -3.69 -12.99 -15.05
CA THR A 72 -4.44 -11.81 -15.49
C THR A 72 -5.81 -12.16 -16.05
N SER A 73 -6.18 -13.43 -16.04
CA SER A 73 -7.40 -13.94 -16.69
C SER A 73 -8.56 -14.16 -15.72
N LEU A 74 -8.38 -13.85 -14.43
CA LEU A 74 -9.44 -13.90 -13.46
C LEU A 74 -10.48 -12.82 -13.72
N PRO A 75 -11.79 -13.10 -13.53
CA PRO A 75 -12.81 -12.08 -13.58
C PRO A 75 -12.64 -11.09 -12.40
N ASN A 76 -13.29 -9.94 -12.49
CA ASN A 76 -13.37 -8.97 -11.40
C ASN A 76 -14.84 -8.82 -10.96
N PRO A 77 -15.19 -9.14 -9.70
CA PRO A 77 -14.33 -9.69 -8.63
C PRO A 77 -13.89 -11.14 -8.90
N PRO A 78 -12.72 -11.55 -8.40
CA PRO A 78 -12.19 -12.89 -8.65
C PRO A 78 -12.77 -13.97 -7.73
N TRP A 79 -13.58 -13.61 -6.75
CA TRP A 79 -14.19 -14.48 -5.75
C TRP A 79 -15.64 -14.10 -5.44
N THR A 80 -16.32 -14.99 -4.72
CA THR A 80 -17.59 -14.69 -4.04
C THR A 80 -17.26 -14.30 -2.59
N PRO A 81 -17.78 -13.18 -2.07
CA PRO A 81 -17.57 -12.79 -0.67
C PRO A 81 -17.91 -13.91 0.31
N GLY A 82 -17.07 -14.08 1.34
CA GLY A 82 -17.23 -15.10 2.37
C GLY A 82 -16.70 -16.49 2.00
N THR A 83 -16.25 -16.73 0.77
CA THR A 83 -15.58 -17.99 0.41
C THR A 83 -14.18 -18.03 1.00
N VAL A 84 -13.72 -19.25 1.35
CA VAL A 84 -12.33 -19.44 1.77
C VAL A 84 -11.47 -19.63 0.54
N ALA A 85 -10.50 -18.76 0.36
CA ALA A 85 -9.44 -18.95 -0.61
C ALA A 85 -8.23 -19.60 0.06
N THR A 86 -7.57 -20.52 -0.64
CA THR A 86 -6.33 -21.16 -0.20
C THR A 86 -5.23 -20.90 -1.21
N LEU A 87 -4.01 -20.69 -0.72
CA LEU A 87 -2.82 -20.61 -1.53
C LEU A 87 -1.86 -21.70 -1.08
N GLU A 88 -1.53 -22.61 -1.99
CA GLU A 88 -0.61 -23.72 -1.75
C GLU A 88 0.63 -23.56 -2.63
N SER A 89 1.80 -23.74 -2.04
CA SER A 89 3.09 -23.82 -2.74
C SER A 89 3.62 -25.24 -2.67
N GLY A 90 4.01 -25.78 -3.82
CA GLY A 90 4.65 -27.09 -3.93
C GLY A 90 6.04 -27.18 -3.30
N GLY A 91 6.62 -26.04 -2.91
CA GLY A 91 7.99 -25.94 -2.41
C GLY A 91 9.00 -25.77 -3.54
N GLY A 92 10.21 -25.35 -3.17
CA GLY A 92 11.31 -25.05 -4.08
C GLY A 92 12.51 -24.60 -3.28
N ALA A 93 12.87 -23.33 -3.37
CA ALA A 93 13.89 -22.72 -2.51
C ALA A 93 13.50 -22.77 -1.02
N HIS A 94 12.21 -22.83 -0.72
CA HIS A 94 11.65 -22.98 0.62
C HIS A 94 10.80 -24.23 0.71
N ALA A 95 10.50 -24.69 1.93
CA ALA A 95 9.56 -25.79 2.17
C ALA A 95 8.15 -25.44 1.66
N PRO A 96 7.34 -26.44 1.27
CA PRO A 96 5.94 -26.23 0.92
C PRO A 96 5.18 -25.51 2.05
N PHE A 97 4.23 -24.65 1.69
CA PHE A 97 3.37 -23.95 2.63
C PHE A 97 1.94 -23.84 2.13
N LEU A 98 1.01 -23.67 3.05
CA LEU A 98 -0.41 -23.49 2.79
C LEU A 98 -0.91 -22.28 3.60
N LEU A 99 -1.56 -21.34 2.92
CA LEU A 99 -2.22 -20.17 3.50
C LEU A 99 -3.69 -20.16 3.13
N HIS A 100 -4.52 -19.50 3.94
CA HIS A 100 -5.94 -19.37 3.65
C HIS A 100 -6.50 -18.06 4.22
N GLY A 101 -7.43 -17.47 3.47
CA GLY A 101 -8.13 -16.25 3.87
C GLY A 101 -9.59 -16.32 3.48
N VAL A 102 -10.40 -15.51 4.15
CA VAL A 102 -11.80 -15.32 3.78
C VAL A 102 -11.89 -14.19 2.78
N ALA A 103 -12.47 -14.46 1.61
CA ALA A 103 -12.67 -13.47 0.57
C ALA A 103 -13.53 -12.29 1.07
N PRO A 104 -13.02 -11.06 1.08
CA PRO A 104 -13.74 -9.92 1.59
C PRO A 104 -14.91 -9.51 0.67
N VAL A 105 -15.91 -8.85 1.25
CA VAL A 105 -16.90 -8.09 0.47
C VAL A 105 -16.23 -6.89 -0.18
N GLU A 106 -16.80 -6.41 -1.29
CA GLU A 106 -16.30 -5.21 -1.97
C GLU A 106 -16.22 -4.02 -1.01
N MET A 107 -15.14 -3.26 -1.12
CA MET A 107 -14.96 -2.03 -0.35
C MET A 107 -15.91 -0.96 -0.85
N ALA A 108 -16.71 -0.41 0.04
CA ALA A 108 -17.62 0.70 -0.24
C ALA A 108 -17.35 1.84 0.74
N ILE A 109 -16.97 3.00 0.21
CA ILE A 109 -16.73 4.24 0.96
C ILE A 109 -18.04 5.03 0.99
N GLU A 110 -18.43 5.53 2.15
CA GLU A 110 -19.64 6.35 2.28
C GLU A 110 -19.41 7.77 1.77
N ASP A 111 -18.23 8.34 2.04
CA ASP A 111 -17.79 9.63 1.50
C ASP A 111 -16.39 9.47 0.91
N SER A 112 -16.28 9.65 -0.40
CA SER A 112 -15.02 9.52 -1.14
C SER A 112 -14.27 10.84 -1.35
N GLY A 113 -14.78 11.96 -0.85
CA GLY A 113 -14.11 13.27 -0.88
C GLY A 113 -13.52 13.61 0.49
N TRP A 114 -12.24 13.32 0.70
CA TRP A 114 -11.59 13.61 1.98
C TRP A 114 -10.91 14.98 1.95
N LYS A 115 -11.30 15.84 2.89
CA LYS A 115 -10.66 17.15 3.07
C LYS A 115 -9.73 17.12 4.28
N LEU A 116 -8.43 17.31 4.03
CA LEU A 116 -7.41 17.44 5.06
C LEU A 116 -7.29 18.92 5.43
N VAL A 117 -7.52 19.21 6.70
CA VAL A 117 -7.38 20.55 7.28
C VAL A 117 -6.25 20.51 8.31
N PRO A 118 -5.18 21.31 8.15
CA PRO A 118 -4.11 21.36 9.15
C PRO A 118 -4.63 21.61 10.56
N GLY A 119 -4.16 20.85 11.53
CA GLY A 119 -4.60 20.89 12.92
C GLY A 119 -5.89 20.14 13.22
N GLU A 120 -6.55 19.51 12.23
CA GLU A 120 -7.78 18.74 12.42
C GLU A 120 -7.56 17.25 12.11
N SER A 121 -8.29 16.39 12.81
CA SER A 121 -8.31 14.95 12.51
C SER A 121 -9.21 14.64 11.32
N LEU A 122 -8.82 13.65 10.50
CA LEU A 122 -9.66 13.13 9.42
C LEU A 122 -10.50 11.96 9.92
N GLN A 123 -11.83 12.08 9.76
CA GLN A 123 -12.74 10.95 9.93
C GLN A 123 -13.02 10.30 8.58
N VAL A 124 -12.86 8.99 8.52
CA VAL A 124 -13.20 8.20 7.33
C VAL A 124 -14.28 7.20 7.68
N SER A 125 -15.21 6.96 6.75
CA SER A 125 -16.31 6.02 6.94
C SER A 125 -16.51 5.11 5.74
N TRP A 126 -16.92 3.88 6.03
CA TRP A 126 -17.19 2.86 5.03
C TRP A 126 -18.32 1.94 5.48
N VAL A 127 -18.93 1.24 4.54
CA VAL A 127 -19.88 0.19 4.89
C VAL A 127 -19.14 -0.97 5.54
N PRO A 128 -19.35 -1.30 6.81
CA PRO A 128 -18.61 -2.37 7.50
C PRO A 128 -18.89 -3.73 6.86
N ALA A 129 -17.96 -4.66 7.03
CA ALA A 129 -18.22 -6.05 6.70
C ALA A 129 -19.26 -6.65 7.65
N SER A 130 -19.85 -7.78 7.23
CA SER A 130 -20.80 -8.51 8.10
C SER A 130 -20.09 -8.98 9.38
N GLU A 131 -20.88 -9.09 10.45
CA GLU A 131 -20.40 -9.62 11.73
C GLU A 131 -19.72 -10.99 11.55
N GLY A 132 -18.53 -11.15 12.14
CA GLY A 132 -17.70 -12.36 12.01
C GLY A 132 -16.76 -12.40 10.81
N ALA A 133 -16.77 -11.41 9.93
CA ALA A 133 -15.73 -11.26 8.92
C ALA A 133 -14.37 -11.00 9.61
N ARG A 134 -13.34 -11.73 9.20
CA ARG A 134 -11.97 -11.54 9.70
C ARG A 134 -11.22 -10.60 8.77
N THR A 135 -11.70 -9.35 8.71
CA THR A 135 -11.14 -8.32 7.85
C THR A 135 -10.70 -7.12 8.67
N GLU A 136 -9.70 -6.45 8.18
CA GLU A 136 -9.26 -5.13 8.62
C GLU A 136 -9.35 -4.16 7.45
N VAL A 137 -9.33 -2.87 7.76
CA VAL A 137 -9.37 -1.81 6.76
C VAL A 137 -8.09 -0.98 6.85
N GLU A 138 -7.32 -0.97 5.78
CA GLU A 138 -6.14 -0.16 5.63
C GLU A 138 -6.48 1.12 4.87
N LEU A 139 -6.13 2.26 5.45
CA LEU A 139 -6.14 3.56 4.79
C LEU A 139 -4.71 3.91 4.40
N GLY A 140 -4.50 4.26 3.13
CA GLY A 140 -3.27 4.84 2.62
C GLY A 140 -3.50 6.25 2.11
N LEU A 141 -2.68 7.23 2.56
CA LEU A 141 -2.63 8.58 2.00
C LEU A 141 -1.26 8.81 1.38
N ARG A 142 -1.28 9.37 0.17
CA ARG A 142 -0.09 9.79 -0.57
C ARG A 142 -0.26 11.24 -0.99
N ILE A 143 0.75 12.04 -0.68
CA ILE A 143 0.78 13.48 -0.96
C ILE A 143 1.95 13.90 -1.84
N ASP A 144 2.80 12.95 -2.21
CA ASP A 144 3.97 13.14 -3.07
C ASP A 144 3.91 12.16 -4.23
N GLN A 145 3.84 12.67 -5.47
CA GLN A 145 3.81 11.86 -6.68
C GLN A 145 5.17 11.76 -7.39
N HIS A 146 6.11 12.65 -7.08
CA HIS A 146 7.37 12.75 -7.80
C HIS A 146 8.58 12.17 -7.07
N GLY A 147 8.37 11.59 -5.87
CA GLY A 147 9.44 10.96 -5.11
C GLY A 147 10.46 11.92 -4.51
N LEU A 148 10.17 13.23 -4.47
CA LEU A 148 11.01 14.23 -3.83
C LEU A 148 11.07 14.03 -2.31
N THR A 149 9.96 13.62 -1.73
CA THR A 149 9.83 13.25 -0.31
C THR A 149 8.88 12.05 -0.19
N PRO A 150 9.28 10.84 -0.62
CA PRO A 150 8.38 9.71 -0.75
C PRO A 150 7.89 9.22 0.62
N SER A 151 6.87 9.87 1.15
CA SER A 151 6.24 9.52 2.42
C SER A 151 4.84 9.00 2.18
N THR A 152 4.44 8.01 2.98
CA THR A 152 3.11 7.40 2.91
C THR A 152 2.58 7.29 4.33
N LEU A 153 1.37 7.78 4.55
CA LEU A 153 0.61 7.48 5.74
C LEU A 153 -0.13 6.16 5.53
N ARG A 154 -0.06 5.30 6.52
CA ARG A 154 -0.81 4.05 6.60
C ARG A 154 -1.50 3.96 7.95
N CYS A 155 -2.81 3.75 7.94
CA CYS A 155 -3.58 3.43 9.15
C CYS A 155 -4.24 2.06 8.97
N VAL A 156 -4.29 1.25 10.04
CA VAL A 156 -4.95 -0.06 10.01
C VAL A 156 -6.04 -0.08 11.07
N PHE A 157 -7.28 -0.17 10.62
CA PHE A 157 -8.47 -0.12 11.47
C PHE A 157 -9.16 -1.47 11.54
N ALA A 158 -9.82 -1.75 12.66
CA ALA A 158 -10.83 -2.80 12.69
C ALA A 158 -11.97 -2.46 11.71
N ASP A 159 -12.53 -3.46 11.02
CA ASP A 159 -13.60 -3.25 10.01
C ASP A 159 -14.96 -2.98 10.66
N THR A 160 -15.06 -1.88 11.39
CA THR A 160 -16.24 -1.46 12.16
C THR A 160 -17.07 -0.36 11.50
N GLY A 161 -16.64 0.14 10.33
CA GLY A 161 -17.34 1.14 9.56
C GLY A 161 -16.75 2.55 9.64
N SER A 162 -15.78 2.80 10.52
CA SER A 162 -15.13 4.10 10.61
C SER A 162 -13.74 4.02 11.20
N GLY A 163 -12.92 5.02 10.91
CA GLY A 163 -11.59 5.22 11.47
C GLY A 163 -11.24 6.70 11.58
N THR A 164 -10.30 7.01 12.46
CA THR A 164 -9.83 8.38 12.69
C THR A 164 -8.34 8.45 12.45
N VAL A 165 -7.91 9.37 11.59
CA VAL A 165 -6.50 9.75 11.44
C VAL A 165 -6.24 10.94 12.37
N PRO A 166 -5.30 10.84 13.34
CA PRO A 166 -5.00 11.93 14.26
C PRO A 166 -4.48 13.19 13.54
N ALA A 167 -4.82 14.38 14.05
CA ALA A 167 -4.35 15.65 13.50
C ALA A 167 -2.82 15.73 13.44
N SER A 168 -2.14 15.35 14.51
CA SER A 168 -0.67 15.31 14.59
C SER A 168 -0.01 14.48 13.51
N VAL A 169 -0.63 13.37 13.11
CA VAL A 169 -0.15 12.49 12.03
C VAL A 169 -0.37 13.15 10.67
N LEU A 170 -1.53 13.81 10.46
CA LEU A 170 -1.81 14.55 9.22
C LEU A 170 -0.88 15.75 9.07
N ASP A 171 -0.68 16.54 10.14
CA ASP A 171 0.23 17.67 10.13
C ASP A 171 1.67 17.22 9.81
N ALA A 172 2.14 16.15 10.45
CA ALA A 172 3.45 15.59 10.18
C ALA A 172 3.60 15.08 8.73
N LEU A 173 2.54 14.51 8.14
CA LEU A 173 2.53 14.11 6.74
C LEU A 173 2.62 15.34 5.81
N ILE A 174 1.83 16.39 6.07
CA ILE A 174 1.81 17.63 5.30
C ILE A 174 3.18 18.35 5.40
N ASP A 175 3.80 18.37 6.57
CA ASP A 175 5.11 18.99 6.83
C ASP A 175 6.26 18.32 6.06
N VAL A 176 6.12 17.07 5.67
CA VAL A 176 7.10 16.39 4.79
C VAL A 176 7.18 17.05 3.41
N GLY A 177 6.10 17.67 2.96
CA GLY A 177 5.99 18.40 1.71
C GLY A 177 4.92 17.87 0.77
N LEU A 178 4.22 18.77 0.11
CA LEU A 178 3.13 18.50 -0.82
C LEU A 178 3.59 18.69 -2.25
N THR A 179 3.36 17.68 -3.10
CA THR A 179 3.59 17.76 -4.54
C THR A 179 2.53 16.98 -5.31
N GLY A 180 2.17 17.43 -6.50
CA GLY A 180 1.26 16.74 -7.40
C GLY A 180 -0.16 16.58 -6.84
N TYR A 181 -0.79 15.49 -7.19
CA TYR A 181 -2.20 15.23 -6.89
C TYR A 181 -2.34 14.24 -5.70
N PRO A 182 -2.69 14.73 -4.51
CA PRO A 182 -2.94 13.87 -3.36
C PRO A 182 -4.01 12.82 -3.65
N ASN A 183 -3.83 11.63 -3.15
CA ASN A 183 -4.82 10.56 -3.28
C ASN A 183 -4.90 9.70 -2.04
N GLY A 184 -6.08 9.12 -1.83
CA GLY A 184 -6.38 8.19 -0.77
C GLY A 184 -6.80 6.84 -1.31
N LEU A 185 -6.46 5.78 -0.60
CA LEU A 185 -6.87 4.42 -0.88
C LEU A 185 -7.39 3.78 0.39
N LEU A 186 -8.61 3.28 0.36
CA LEU A 186 -9.18 2.48 1.44
C LEU A 186 -9.25 1.02 0.97
N THR A 187 -8.62 0.12 1.72
CA THR A 187 -8.50 -1.29 1.36
C THR A 187 -9.02 -2.17 2.48
N ARG A 188 -10.06 -2.93 2.22
CA ARG A 188 -10.50 -4.03 3.08
C ARG A 188 -9.69 -5.25 2.75
N GLN A 189 -9.13 -5.90 3.76
CA GLN A 189 -8.28 -7.08 3.54
C GLN A 189 -8.46 -8.17 4.58
N SER A 190 -8.23 -9.40 4.13
CA SER A 190 -8.01 -10.58 4.97
C SER A 190 -6.57 -11.04 4.74
N ILE A 191 -5.83 -11.26 5.81
CA ILE A 191 -4.40 -11.62 5.76
C ILE A 191 -4.18 -12.94 6.49
N ASP A 192 -3.39 -13.81 5.89
CA ASP A 192 -2.78 -14.96 6.52
C ASP A 192 -1.29 -15.00 6.19
N SER A 193 -0.47 -15.49 7.11
CA SER A 193 0.98 -15.48 6.93
C SER A 193 1.64 -16.70 7.55
N THR A 194 2.80 -17.06 7.02
CA THR A 194 3.68 -18.08 7.59
C THR A 194 5.14 -17.69 7.47
N ASP A 195 5.93 -18.06 8.47
CA ASP A 195 7.36 -17.86 8.44
C ASP A 195 8.03 -18.89 7.51
N LEU A 196 9.05 -18.43 6.80
CA LEU A 196 9.88 -19.29 5.95
C LEU A 196 11.11 -19.79 6.71
N SER A 197 11.49 -21.04 6.46
CA SER A 197 12.77 -21.57 6.93
C SER A 197 13.92 -20.82 6.25
N GLY A 198 14.75 -20.15 7.05
CA GLY A 198 15.84 -19.32 6.54
C GLY A 198 15.59 -17.81 6.66
N GLY A 199 14.46 -17.40 7.21
CA GLY A 199 14.09 -16.02 7.49
C GLY A 199 13.10 -15.44 6.47
N GLY A 200 12.34 -14.45 6.91
CA GLY A 200 11.25 -13.85 6.15
C GLY A 200 9.92 -14.58 6.34
N CYS A 201 8.88 -14.02 5.75
CA CYS A 201 7.52 -14.59 5.78
C CYS A 201 6.87 -14.50 4.39
N VAL A 202 5.84 -15.31 4.19
CA VAL A 202 4.92 -15.20 3.05
C VAL A 202 3.56 -14.79 3.60
N GLU A 203 2.93 -13.84 2.92
CA GLU A 203 1.58 -13.39 3.24
C GLU A 203 0.64 -13.64 2.06
N LEU A 204 -0.53 -14.18 2.36
CA LEU A 204 -1.69 -14.17 1.47
C LEU A 204 -2.56 -12.98 1.86
N ARG A 205 -2.77 -12.05 0.93
CA ARG A 205 -3.66 -10.91 1.11
C ARG A 205 -4.80 -10.98 0.10
N LEU A 206 -6.02 -11.09 0.59
CA LEU A 206 -7.23 -10.96 -0.21
C LEU A 206 -7.77 -9.55 0.00
N GLN A 207 -7.77 -8.73 -1.06
CA GLN A 207 -7.99 -7.29 -0.93
C GLN A 207 -9.08 -6.79 -1.87
N SER A 208 -9.90 -5.87 -1.37
CA SER A 208 -10.80 -5.04 -2.15
C SER A 208 -10.54 -3.58 -1.82
N SER A 209 -10.24 -2.76 -2.82
CA SER A 209 -9.81 -1.38 -2.62
C SER A 209 -10.71 -0.40 -3.33
N LYS A 210 -10.82 0.81 -2.76
CA LYS A 210 -11.51 1.95 -3.35
C LYS A 210 -10.65 3.21 -3.21
N LEU A 211 -10.51 3.95 -4.30
CA LEU A 211 -9.87 5.27 -4.30
C LEU A 211 -10.81 6.30 -3.69
N ALA A 212 -10.21 7.27 -3.00
CA ALA A 212 -10.85 8.48 -2.52
C ALA A 212 -10.10 9.70 -3.06
N ASP A 213 -10.86 10.72 -3.41
CA ASP A 213 -10.30 12.02 -3.77
C ASP A 213 -9.84 12.73 -2.49
N VAL A 214 -8.69 13.40 -2.55
CA VAL A 214 -8.10 14.08 -1.39
C VAL A 214 -7.87 15.54 -1.75
N GLU A 215 -8.49 16.41 -0.97
CA GLU A 215 -8.23 17.85 -0.99
C GLU A 215 -7.46 18.25 0.26
N ILE A 216 -6.49 19.14 0.13
CA ILE A 216 -5.74 19.68 1.27
C ILE A 216 -5.97 21.18 1.32
N GLU A 217 -6.42 21.68 2.48
CA GLU A 217 -6.68 23.10 2.65
C GLU A 217 -5.43 23.93 2.45
N GLY A 218 -5.53 24.96 1.59
CA GLY A 218 -4.39 25.80 1.23
C GLY A 218 -3.45 25.23 0.18
N TYR A 219 -3.76 24.07 -0.39
CA TYR A 219 -2.97 23.45 -1.44
C TYR A 219 -3.80 23.25 -2.71
N THR A 220 -3.28 23.70 -3.84
CA THR A 220 -3.90 23.51 -5.16
C THR A 220 -2.91 22.81 -6.08
N PRO A 221 -3.17 21.57 -6.51
CA PRO A 221 -2.36 20.91 -7.52
C PRO A 221 -2.63 21.52 -8.90
N CYS A 222 -1.61 21.58 -9.76
CA CYS A 222 -1.73 22.12 -11.10
C CYS A 222 -0.87 21.38 -12.11
N ARG A 223 -1.19 21.54 -13.40
CA ARG A 223 -0.33 21.16 -14.52
C ARG A 223 0.06 22.37 -15.38
N ARG A 224 -0.66 23.48 -15.23
CA ARG A 224 -0.47 24.73 -15.96
C ARG A 224 -1.07 25.89 -15.18
N ASP A 225 -0.71 27.11 -15.54
CA ASP A 225 -1.14 28.31 -14.82
C ASP A 225 -2.66 28.47 -14.75
N GLU A 226 -3.40 28.04 -15.79
CA GLU A 226 -4.87 28.13 -15.79
C GLU A 226 -5.55 27.26 -14.70
N ASP A 227 -4.84 26.31 -14.13
CA ASP A 227 -5.35 25.48 -13.04
C ASP A 227 -5.24 26.22 -11.67
N CYS A 228 -4.49 27.33 -11.61
CA CYS A 228 -4.22 28.04 -10.38
C CYS A 228 -5.21 29.19 -10.11
N PRO A 229 -5.47 29.50 -8.83
CA PRO A 229 -6.21 30.71 -8.45
C PRO A 229 -5.56 32.00 -8.97
N ASP A 230 -6.36 33.05 -9.11
CA ASP A 230 -5.89 34.37 -9.54
C ASP A 230 -4.66 34.84 -8.74
N GLY A 231 -3.58 35.17 -9.44
CA GLY A 231 -2.34 35.69 -8.85
C GLY A 231 -1.33 34.63 -8.44
N GLN A 232 -1.60 33.37 -8.71
CA GLN A 232 -0.65 32.27 -8.56
C GLN A 232 -0.25 31.69 -9.92
N GLU A 233 0.96 31.15 -9.98
CA GLU A 233 1.52 30.45 -11.14
C GLU A 233 1.73 28.95 -10.80
N CYS A 234 1.70 28.10 -11.81
CA CYS A 234 1.94 26.69 -11.63
C CYS A 234 3.44 26.38 -11.59
N ASN A 235 3.92 25.87 -10.49
CA ASN A 235 5.23 25.24 -10.46
C ASN A 235 5.13 23.83 -11.06
N GLU A 236 5.40 23.71 -12.36
CA GLU A 236 5.28 22.44 -13.11
C GLU A 236 6.18 21.31 -12.55
N ALA A 237 7.30 21.67 -11.89
CA ALA A 237 8.21 20.67 -11.31
C ALA A 237 7.66 20.06 -10.03
N LEU A 238 6.82 20.78 -9.31
CA LEU A 238 6.17 20.35 -8.06
C LEU A 238 4.68 20.08 -8.26
N GLU A 239 4.13 20.37 -9.46
CA GLU A 239 2.70 20.29 -9.80
C GLU A 239 1.82 20.97 -8.74
N ARG A 240 2.19 22.17 -8.32
CA ARG A 240 1.43 22.96 -7.33
C ARG A 240 1.44 24.45 -7.68
N CYS A 241 0.37 25.14 -7.29
CA CYS A 241 0.27 26.58 -7.40
C CYS A 241 1.08 27.30 -6.30
N GLU A 242 1.83 28.36 -6.69
CA GLU A 242 2.66 29.18 -5.78
C GLU A 242 2.40 30.67 -5.99
#